data_758b2ad7cc3e8d2483ce872a05f6bce9
#
_entry.id   758b2ad7cc3e8d2483ce872a05f6bce9
#
_cell.length_a   1.000
_cell.length_b   1.000
_cell.length_c   1.000
_cell.angle_alpha   90.00
_cell.angle_beta   90.00
_cell.angle_gamma   90.00
#
_symmetry.space_group_name_H-M   'P 1'
#
loop_
_entity.id
_entity.type
_entity.pdbx_description
1 polymer ?
#
loop_
_entity_poly.entity_id
_entity_poly.type
_entity_poly.pdbx_seq_one_letter_code
_entity_poly.pdbx_strand_id
1 'polypeptide(L)'
;MTRLIQHRANNLESLKGITSNFGAEIDLRLHYGRLILAHEPLVDGCEFVTWLYEYEGSLLVVNVKEMGLEDLIVNQIISVNPQLDYFFLDQSTPYLIRSIVKGYRCAARISEYETVDSAFSQNTTWLWVDSFTGDWTHLIELSQRLDKEHRRKKICLVSPELQGRTLKESNEVLLLLNQIKELQLEFDAVCTKFSPIWEKLLV
;
A
#
# COMPACT_ATOMS: atom_id res chain seq x y z
N MET A 1 5.53 -14.72 5.81
CA MET A 1 6.06 -13.64 6.67
C MET A 1 5.47 -12.32 6.21
N THR A 2 4.90 -11.54 7.12
CA THR A 2 4.27 -10.24 6.82
C THR A 2 5.35 -9.21 6.51
N ARG A 3 5.22 -8.48 5.40
CA ARG A 3 6.17 -7.43 4.99
C ARG A 3 5.79 -6.10 5.65
N LEU A 4 6.77 -5.38 6.17
CA LEU A 4 6.57 -4.02 6.66
C LEU A 4 6.89 -3.03 5.53
N ILE A 5 5.99 -2.06 5.31
CA ILE A 5 6.09 -1.06 4.26
C ILE A 5 6.29 0.30 4.91
N GLN A 6 7.43 0.94 4.61
CA GLN A 6 7.71 2.30 5.03
C GLN A 6 6.79 3.27 4.28
N HIS A 7 5.94 3.99 5.01
CA HIS A 7 5.02 4.97 4.44
C HIS A 7 5.74 6.23 3.97
N ARG A 8 5.41 6.72 2.77
CA ARG A 8 5.94 7.94 2.14
C ARG A 8 7.47 7.97 2.08
N ALA A 9 8.06 6.92 1.56
CA ALA A 9 9.50 6.87 1.31
C ALA A 9 9.89 7.74 0.09
N ASN A 10 9.50 9.03 0.11
CA ASN A 10 9.54 9.93 -1.05
C ASN A 10 10.90 10.61 -1.30
N ASN A 11 11.97 10.16 -0.68
CA ASN A 11 13.32 10.69 -0.89
C ASN A 11 14.39 9.61 -0.62
N LEU A 12 15.63 9.86 -1.04
CA LEU A 12 16.73 8.89 -0.87
C LEU A 12 17.09 8.64 0.60
N GLU A 13 16.91 9.63 1.48
CA GLU A 13 17.18 9.47 2.93
C GLU A 13 16.23 8.43 3.55
N SER A 14 14.97 8.40 3.10
CA SER A 14 13.96 7.44 3.58
C SER A 14 14.24 5.99 3.16
N LEU A 15 15.18 5.75 2.24
CA LEU A 15 15.64 4.41 1.88
C LEU A 15 16.57 3.80 2.92
N LYS A 16 17.16 4.61 3.80
CA LYS A 16 18.04 4.10 4.86
C LYS A 16 17.29 3.12 5.75
N GLY A 17 17.76 1.89 5.78
CA GLY A 17 17.13 0.81 6.55
C GLY A 17 16.07 0.00 5.81
N ILE A 18 15.69 0.38 4.58
CA ILE A 18 14.86 -0.47 3.73
C ILE A 18 15.76 -1.52 3.07
N THR A 19 15.53 -2.77 3.43
CA THR A 19 16.23 -3.94 2.89
C THR A 19 15.24 -4.87 2.18
N SER A 20 15.71 -5.98 1.65
CA SER A 20 14.89 -6.99 0.95
C SER A 20 13.71 -7.56 1.77
N ASN A 21 13.69 -7.35 3.09
CA ASN A 21 12.57 -7.77 3.96
C ASN A 21 11.49 -6.69 4.10
N PHE A 22 11.77 -5.48 3.65
CA PHE A 22 10.88 -4.33 3.74
C PHE A 22 10.30 -3.94 2.38
N GLY A 23 9.23 -3.18 2.41
CA GLY A 23 8.67 -2.47 1.28
C GLY A 23 8.70 -0.96 1.49
N ALA A 24 8.35 -0.23 0.44
CA ALA A 24 8.15 1.21 0.47
C ALA A 24 6.80 1.58 -0.15
N GLU A 25 6.14 2.57 0.42
CA GLU A 25 5.04 3.28 -0.22
C GLU A 25 5.55 4.66 -0.64
N ILE A 26 5.26 5.03 -1.88
CA ILE A 26 5.70 6.28 -2.50
C ILE A 26 4.53 6.99 -3.18
N ASP A 27 4.59 8.33 -3.20
CA ASP A 27 3.62 9.16 -3.90
C ASP A 27 4.22 9.66 -5.23
N LEU A 28 3.62 9.29 -6.37
CA LEU A 28 4.14 9.64 -7.69
C LEU A 28 3.31 10.73 -8.39
N ARG A 29 4.04 11.72 -8.91
CA ARG A 29 3.54 12.83 -9.72
C ARG A 29 4.37 13.05 -10.97
N LEU A 30 3.83 13.80 -11.92
CA LEU A 30 4.56 14.30 -13.08
C LEU A 30 4.92 15.78 -12.86
N HIS A 31 6.19 16.12 -12.97
CA HIS A 31 6.66 17.50 -12.87
C HIS A 31 7.64 17.80 -13.98
N TYR A 32 7.33 18.79 -14.83
CA TYR A 32 8.13 19.14 -16.04
C TYR A 32 8.53 17.93 -16.88
N GLY A 33 7.60 16.98 -17.10
CA GLY A 33 7.81 15.78 -17.93
C GLY A 33 8.61 14.65 -17.25
N ARG A 34 8.96 14.77 -15.97
CA ARG A 34 9.65 13.74 -15.18
C ARG A 34 8.74 13.18 -14.09
N LEU A 35 8.83 11.88 -13.84
CA LEU A 35 8.22 11.27 -12.65
C LEU A 35 9.03 11.66 -11.42
N ILE A 36 8.36 12.23 -10.44
CA ILE A 36 8.94 12.64 -9.16
C ILE A 36 8.16 12.03 -7.99
N LEU A 37 8.83 11.91 -6.85
CA LEU A 37 8.24 11.50 -5.58
C LEU A 37 7.81 12.74 -4.81
N ALA A 38 6.50 12.99 -4.75
CA ALA A 38 5.93 14.13 -4.04
C ALA A 38 4.48 13.85 -3.63
N HIS A 39 4.16 14.05 -2.33
CA HIS A 39 2.78 13.94 -1.87
C HIS A 39 1.95 15.15 -2.29
N GLU A 40 2.49 16.36 -2.09
CA GLU A 40 1.76 17.60 -2.42
C GLU A 40 1.89 17.96 -3.90
N PRO A 41 0.87 18.58 -4.50
CA PRO A 41 0.95 19.10 -5.87
C PRO A 41 1.85 20.32 -5.95
N LEU A 42 2.36 20.61 -7.17
CA LEU A 42 3.11 21.84 -7.50
C LEU A 42 4.42 22.03 -6.72
N VAL A 43 4.97 20.95 -6.16
CA VAL A 43 6.30 20.94 -5.53
C VAL A 43 7.27 20.12 -6.37
N ASP A 44 8.56 20.38 -6.23
CA ASP A 44 9.60 19.51 -6.76
C ASP A 44 9.84 18.32 -5.81
N GLY A 45 10.46 17.26 -6.31
CA GLY A 45 10.72 16.05 -5.54
C GLY A 45 11.87 15.23 -6.10
N CYS A 46 12.20 14.17 -5.41
CA CYS A 46 13.19 13.21 -5.87
C CYS A 46 12.74 12.57 -7.18
N GLU A 47 13.60 12.49 -8.17
CA GLU A 47 13.29 11.83 -9.44
C GLU A 47 13.09 10.33 -9.21
N PHE A 48 11.99 9.77 -9.72
CA PHE A 48 11.61 8.38 -9.44
C PHE A 48 12.65 7.38 -9.94
N VAL A 49 13.21 7.58 -11.12
CA VAL A 49 14.21 6.66 -11.66
C VAL A 49 15.48 6.65 -10.82
N THR A 50 15.94 7.82 -10.34
CA THR A 50 17.09 7.93 -9.43
C THR A 50 16.84 7.21 -8.11
N TRP A 51 15.66 7.42 -7.53
CA TRP A 51 15.22 6.74 -6.31
C TRP A 51 15.14 5.22 -6.51
N LEU A 52 14.62 4.77 -7.67
CA LEU A 52 14.39 3.36 -7.97
C LEU A 52 15.71 2.57 -8.11
N TYR A 53 16.80 3.20 -8.59
CA TYR A 53 18.13 2.59 -8.64
C TYR A 53 18.70 2.28 -7.25
N GLU A 54 18.35 3.07 -6.24
CA GLU A 54 18.82 2.89 -4.87
C GLU A 54 17.86 2.02 -4.01
N TYR A 55 16.72 1.60 -4.59
CA TYR A 55 15.71 0.85 -3.86
C TYR A 55 16.03 -0.65 -3.79
N GLU A 56 16.27 -1.16 -2.59
CA GLU A 56 16.58 -2.58 -2.34
C GLU A 56 15.41 -3.36 -1.70
N GLY A 57 14.26 -2.72 -1.51
CA GLY A 57 13.09 -3.35 -0.89
C GLY A 57 12.41 -4.39 -1.79
N SER A 58 11.59 -5.25 -1.17
CA SER A 58 10.93 -6.38 -1.85
C SER A 58 9.54 -6.07 -2.40
N LEU A 59 8.93 -4.96 -2.00
CA LEU A 59 7.58 -4.58 -2.41
C LEU A 59 7.45 -3.06 -2.52
N LEU A 60 7.01 -2.58 -3.67
CA LEU A 60 6.77 -1.17 -3.91
C LEU A 60 5.27 -0.89 -4.02
N VAL A 61 4.75 -0.05 -3.13
CA VAL A 61 3.39 0.49 -3.22
C VAL A 61 3.46 1.85 -3.90
N VAL A 62 2.83 1.96 -5.05
CA VAL A 62 2.85 3.16 -5.87
C VAL A 62 1.52 3.90 -5.74
N ASN A 63 1.49 4.92 -4.92
CA ASN A 63 0.35 5.80 -4.78
C ASN A 63 0.33 6.81 -5.94
N VAL A 64 -0.57 6.60 -6.90
CA VAL A 64 -0.64 7.40 -8.12
C VAL A 64 -1.44 8.67 -7.86
N LYS A 65 -0.75 9.80 -7.72
CA LYS A 65 -1.37 11.10 -7.42
C LYS A 65 -1.96 11.79 -8.67
N GLU A 66 -1.58 11.34 -9.84
CA GLU A 66 -2.05 11.87 -11.13
C GLU A 66 -2.36 10.73 -12.08
N MET A 67 -3.54 10.75 -12.67
CA MET A 67 -4.02 9.68 -13.54
C MET A 67 -3.31 9.67 -14.89
N GLY A 68 -3.05 8.47 -15.41
CA GLY A 68 -2.47 8.29 -16.74
C GLY A 68 -0.95 8.14 -16.73
N LEU A 69 -0.33 8.06 -15.56
CA LEU A 69 1.11 7.85 -15.39
C LEU A 69 1.51 6.37 -15.37
N GLU A 70 0.54 5.45 -15.28
CA GLU A 70 0.77 4.04 -14.96
C GLU A 70 1.72 3.36 -15.96
N ASP A 71 1.55 3.61 -17.27
CA ASP A 71 2.42 3.02 -18.29
C ASP A 71 3.86 3.53 -18.17
N LEU A 72 4.03 4.83 -17.90
CA LEU A 72 5.33 5.43 -17.72
C LEU A 72 6.04 4.87 -16.48
N ILE A 73 5.28 4.71 -15.39
CA ILE A 73 5.78 4.14 -14.12
C ILE A 73 6.23 2.69 -14.34
N VAL A 74 5.38 1.85 -14.95
CA VAL A 74 5.70 0.45 -15.22
C VAL A 74 6.95 0.32 -16.10
N ASN A 75 7.05 1.14 -17.14
CA ASN A 75 8.24 1.13 -18.03
C ASN A 75 9.52 1.46 -17.26
N GLN A 76 9.50 2.42 -16.34
CA GLN A 76 10.67 2.73 -15.50
C GLN A 76 10.97 1.59 -14.52
N ILE A 77 9.97 1.01 -13.86
CA ILE A 77 10.18 -0.15 -12.98
C ILE A 77 10.83 -1.30 -13.73
N ILE A 78 10.29 -1.68 -14.89
CA ILE A 78 10.82 -2.79 -15.70
C ILE A 78 12.24 -2.49 -16.18
N SER A 79 12.55 -1.24 -16.53
CA SER A 79 13.89 -0.87 -17.02
C SER A 79 14.98 -0.96 -15.95
N VAL A 80 14.64 -0.75 -14.68
CA VAL A 80 15.59 -0.79 -13.56
C VAL A 80 15.57 -2.15 -12.86
N ASN A 81 14.39 -2.66 -12.51
CA ASN A 81 14.23 -3.95 -11.84
C ASN A 81 12.95 -4.67 -12.32
N PRO A 82 13.06 -5.51 -13.38
CA PRO A 82 11.90 -6.21 -13.94
C PRO A 82 11.27 -7.25 -12.99
N GLN A 83 11.95 -7.62 -11.91
CA GLN A 83 11.46 -8.58 -10.92
C GLN A 83 10.83 -7.90 -9.68
N LEU A 84 10.83 -6.58 -9.60
CA LEU A 84 10.27 -5.85 -8.46
C LEU A 84 8.77 -6.15 -8.32
N ASP A 85 8.37 -6.64 -7.14
CA ASP A 85 6.96 -6.76 -6.79
C ASP A 85 6.40 -5.36 -6.49
N TYR A 86 5.30 -4.98 -7.14
CA TYR A 86 4.66 -3.69 -6.93
C TYR A 86 3.15 -3.79 -7.06
N PHE A 87 2.45 -2.79 -6.55
CA PHE A 87 1.05 -2.55 -6.90
C PHE A 87 0.71 -1.07 -6.85
N PHE A 88 -0.25 -0.69 -7.68
CA PHE A 88 -0.81 0.66 -7.70
C PHE A 88 -1.87 0.84 -6.62
N LEU A 89 -1.87 2.02 -6.01
CA LEU A 89 -2.82 2.46 -4.99
C LEU A 89 -3.49 3.77 -5.41
N ASP A 90 -4.72 3.99 -4.92
CA ASP A 90 -5.50 5.23 -5.06
C ASP A 90 -5.80 5.66 -6.51
N GLN A 91 -5.86 4.70 -7.43
CA GLN A 91 -6.30 4.97 -8.79
C GLN A 91 -7.80 5.27 -8.82
N SER A 92 -8.22 6.25 -9.64
CA SER A 92 -9.64 6.39 -9.95
C SER A 92 -10.17 5.16 -10.69
N THR A 93 -11.45 4.85 -10.51
CA THR A 93 -12.07 3.66 -11.10
C THR A 93 -11.78 3.46 -12.61
N PRO A 94 -11.85 4.48 -13.49
CA PRO A 94 -11.54 4.28 -14.90
C PRO A 94 -10.08 3.86 -15.15
N TYR A 95 -9.13 4.40 -14.40
CA TYR A 95 -7.71 4.06 -14.54
C TYR A 95 -7.38 2.71 -13.89
N LEU A 96 -8.02 2.39 -12.78
CA LEU A 96 -7.93 1.07 -12.15
C LEU A 96 -8.35 -0.03 -13.12
N ILE A 97 -9.50 0.12 -13.78
CA ILE A 97 -10.00 -0.85 -14.79
C ILE A 97 -8.99 -0.99 -15.93
N ARG A 98 -8.46 0.12 -16.45
CA ARG A 98 -7.43 0.09 -17.51
C ARG A 98 -6.17 -0.64 -17.08
N SER A 99 -5.70 -0.40 -15.85
CA SER A 99 -4.53 -1.06 -15.28
C SER A 99 -4.74 -2.56 -15.13
N ILE A 100 -5.91 -2.98 -14.64
CA ILE A 100 -6.27 -4.40 -14.52
C ILE A 100 -6.31 -5.09 -15.89
N VAL A 101 -6.92 -4.45 -16.89
CA VAL A 101 -6.97 -5.00 -18.26
C VAL A 101 -5.57 -5.17 -18.87
N LYS A 102 -4.63 -4.28 -18.53
CA LYS A 102 -3.22 -4.39 -18.93
C LYS A 102 -2.43 -5.42 -18.12
N GLY A 103 -3.02 -6.03 -17.12
CA GLY A 103 -2.36 -7.00 -16.24
C GLY A 103 -1.49 -6.35 -15.15
N TYR A 104 -1.64 -5.06 -14.89
CA TYR A 104 -0.92 -4.38 -13.81
C TYR A 104 -1.50 -4.79 -12.45
N ARG A 105 -0.63 -4.84 -11.45
CA ARG A 105 -1.05 -5.15 -10.08
C ARG A 105 -1.62 -3.91 -9.43
N CYS A 106 -2.82 -4.03 -8.89
CA CYS A 106 -3.55 -2.91 -8.29
C CYS A 106 -4.14 -3.34 -6.95
N ALA A 107 -4.36 -2.37 -6.08
CA ALA A 107 -5.11 -2.53 -4.85
C ALA A 107 -6.46 -1.84 -4.94
N ALA A 108 -7.48 -2.48 -4.37
CA ALA A 108 -8.73 -1.82 -4.02
C ALA A 108 -8.71 -1.48 -2.53
N ARG A 109 -9.20 -0.30 -2.16
CA ARG A 109 -9.32 0.11 -0.77
C ARG A 109 -10.56 -0.51 -0.13
N ILE A 110 -10.44 -0.86 1.14
CA ILE A 110 -11.54 -1.21 2.04
C ILE A 110 -11.42 -0.30 3.25
N SER A 111 -12.50 0.37 3.60
CA SER A 111 -12.59 1.26 4.75
C SER A 111 -14.06 1.44 5.15
N GLU A 112 -14.35 2.32 6.10
CA GLU A 112 -15.72 2.71 6.44
C GLU A 112 -16.47 3.38 5.26
N TYR A 113 -15.72 3.84 4.24
CA TYR A 113 -16.26 4.54 3.08
C TYR A 113 -16.22 3.72 1.79
N GLU A 114 -15.41 2.67 1.74
CA GLU A 114 -15.29 1.76 0.59
C GLU A 114 -15.58 0.33 1.03
N THR A 115 -16.73 -0.18 0.59
CA THR A 115 -17.26 -1.48 1.04
C THR A 115 -16.42 -2.66 0.53
N VAL A 116 -16.46 -3.75 1.29
CA VAL A 116 -15.83 -5.03 0.93
C VAL A 116 -16.31 -5.51 -0.43
N ASP A 117 -17.63 -5.50 -0.67
CA ASP A 117 -18.21 -5.94 -1.95
C ASP A 117 -17.71 -5.10 -3.14
N SER A 118 -17.61 -3.79 -2.98
CA SER A 118 -17.05 -2.91 -4.01
C SER A 118 -15.60 -3.27 -4.32
N ALA A 119 -14.77 -3.48 -3.31
CA ALA A 119 -13.36 -3.83 -3.47
C ALA A 119 -13.18 -5.19 -4.16
N PHE A 120 -14.02 -6.18 -3.85
CA PHE A 120 -13.97 -7.49 -4.50
C PHE A 120 -14.46 -7.44 -5.95
N SER A 121 -15.47 -6.63 -6.27
CA SER A 121 -15.98 -6.45 -7.64
C SER A 121 -14.94 -5.86 -8.61
N GLN A 122 -13.97 -5.11 -8.12
CA GLN A 122 -12.91 -4.49 -8.91
C GLN A 122 -11.85 -5.48 -9.43
N ASN A 123 -11.87 -6.74 -8.97
CA ASN A 123 -10.96 -7.80 -9.42
C ASN A 123 -9.45 -7.47 -9.30
N THR A 124 -9.08 -6.71 -8.28
CA THR A 124 -7.67 -6.38 -7.96
C THR A 124 -6.95 -7.57 -7.34
N THR A 125 -5.61 -7.53 -7.34
CA THR A 125 -4.77 -8.56 -6.69
C THR A 125 -4.50 -8.27 -5.23
N TRP A 126 -4.57 -6.98 -4.83
CA TRP A 126 -4.35 -6.51 -3.48
C TRP A 126 -5.61 -5.85 -2.92
N LEU A 127 -5.74 -5.91 -1.60
CA LEU A 127 -6.67 -5.12 -0.79
C LEU A 127 -5.84 -4.22 0.12
N TRP A 128 -6.15 -2.92 0.10
CA TRP A 128 -5.61 -1.91 1.00
C TRP A 128 -6.63 -1.66 2.09
N VAL A 129 -6.40 -2.24 3.27
CA VAL A 129 -7.38 -2.25 4.37
C VAL A 129 -7.04 -1.15 5.35
N ASP A 130 -7.90 -0.15 5.42
CA ASP A 130 -7.69 1.10 6.13
C ASP A 130 -8.86 1.41 7.08
N SER A 131 -8.67 2.32 8.02
CA SER A 131 -9.74 2.89 8.84
C SER A 131 -9.44 4.37 9.11
N PHE A 132 -10.30 5.24 8.63
CA PHE A 132 -10.17 6.69 8.83
C PHE A 132 -10.67 7.13 10.20
N THR A 133 -11.62 6.42 10.80
CA THR A 133 -12.26 6.77 12.07
C THR A 133 -11.77 5.95 13.26
N GLY A 134 -11.08 4.82 13.02
CA GLY A 134 -10.74 3.82 14.03
C GLY A 134 -11.80 2.73 14.18
N ASP A 135 -12.84 2.76 13.37
CA ASP A 135 -13.82 1.68 13.28
C ASP A 135 -13.33 0.60 12.31
N TRP A 136 -13.08 -0.59 12.83
CA TRP A 136 -12.59 -1.74 12.09
C TRP A 136 -13.69 -2.81 11.86
N THR A 137 -14.96 -2.43 11.95
CA THR A 137 -16.10 -3.38 11.79
C THR A 137 -16.13 -4.04 10.41
N HIS A 138 -15.62 -3.39 9.37
CA HIS A 138 -15.49 -3.96 8.03
C HIS A 138 -14.56 -5.18 7.95
N LEU A 139 -13.70 -5.42 8.95
CA LEU A 139 -12.89 -6.65 9.04
C LEU A 139 -13.73 -7.90 9.19
N ILE A 140 -14.90 -7.80 9.84
CA ILE A 140 -15.85 -8.92 10.00
C ILE A 140 -16.39 -9.34 8.64
N GLU A 141 -16.84 -8.36 7.84
CA GLU A 141 -17.32 -8.58 6.49
C GLU A 141 -16.21 -9.12 5.56
N LEU A 142 -14.99 -8.56 5.70
CA LEU A 142 -13.82 -9.01 4.95
C LEU A 142 -13.50 -10.48 5.23
N SER A 143 -13.46 -10.89 6.52
CA SER A 143 -13.22 -12.28 6.91
C SER A 143 -14.25 -13.22 6.28
N GLN A 144 -15.55 -12.91 6.42
CA GLN A 144 -16.63 -13.70 5.83
C GLN A 144 -16.58 -13.76 4.29
N ARG A 145 -16.05 -12.72 3.64
CA ARG A 145 -15.91 -12.68 2.20
C ARG A 145 -14.75 -13.51 1.72
N LEU A 146 -13.61 -13.47 2.41
CA LEU A 146 -12.42 -14.26 2.10
C LEU A 146 -12.68 -15.76 2.20
N ASP A 147 -13.48 -16.20 3.18
CA ASP A 147 -13.86 -17.61 3.35
C ASP A 147 -14.65 -18.17 2.15
N LYS A 148 -15.31 -17.31 1.40
CA LYS A 148 -16.12 -17.67 0.21
C LYS A 148 -15.35 -17.58 -1.10
N GLU A 149 -14.17 -16.95 -1.09
CA GLU A 149 -13.40 -16.74 -2.31
C GLU A 149 -12.48 -17.91 -2.63
N HIS A 150 -12.52 -18.37 -3.88
CA HIS A 150 -11.63 -19.43 -4.37
C HIS A 150 -10.20 -18.93 -4.65
N ARG A 151 -10.00 -17.62 -4.73
CA ARG A 151 -8.72 -17.01 -5.04
C ARG A 151 -8.34 -16.03 -3.94
N ARG A 152 -7.27 -16.32 -3.21
CA ARG A 152 -6.76 -15.45 -2.17
C ARG A 152 -6.29 -14.12 -2.76
N LYS A 153 -6.85 -13.02 -2.27
CA LYS A 153 -6.31 -11.67 -2.46
C LYS A 153 -5.22 -11.41 -1.42
N LYS A 154 -4.18 -10.67 -1.80
CA LYS A 154 -3.18 -10.20 -0.85
C LYS A 154 -3.73 -9.00 -0.07
N ILE A 155 -3.42 -8.92 1.21
CA ILE A 155 -3.91 -7.87 2.10
C ILE A 155 -2.74 -7.02 2.60
N CYS A 156 -2.83 -5.71 2.40
CA CYS A 156 -1.99 -4.72 3.06
C CYS A 156 -2.82 -3.97 4.09
N LEU A 157 -2.46 -4.11 5.36
CA LEU A 157 -3.08 -3.40 6.47
C LEU A 157 -2.46 -2.01 6.60
N VAL A 158 -3.30 -1.00 6.85
CA VAL A 158 -2.86 0.38 7.10
C VAL A 158 -2.76 0.60 8.61
N SER A 159 -1.60 0.99 9.07
CA SER A 159 -1.38 1.25 10.49
C SER A 159 -2.13 2.52 10.95
N PRO A 160 -2.79 2.51 12.12
CA PRO A 160 -3.67 3.60 12.58
C PRO A 160 -3.03 4.99 12.58
N GLU A 161 -1.73 5.09 12.83
CA GLU A 161 -1.04 6.39 12.84
C GLU A 161 -0.99 7.09 11.47
N LEU A 162 -1.22 6.36 10.38
CA LEU A 162 -1.23 6.96 9.04
C LEU A 162 -2.44 7.88 8.85
N GLN A 163 -3.50 7.65 9.64
CA GLN A 163 -4.71 8.48 9.69
C GLN A 163 -4.69 9.51 10.85
N GLY A 164 -3.48 9.89 11.32
CA GLY A 164 -3.30 10.94 12.31
C GLY A 164 -3.53 10.52 13.77
N ARG A 165 -3.78 9.23 14.03
CA ARG A 165 -3.94 8.72 15.40
C ARG A 165 -2.59 8.48 16.05
N THR A 166 -2.50 8.67 17.37
CA THR A 166 -1.24 8.50 18.11
C THR A 166 -1.08 7.06 18.58
N LEU A 167 -0.01 6.39 18.16
CA LEU A 167 0.32 5.03 18.65
C LEU A 167 0.75 5.02 20.12
N LYS A 168 1.19 6.15 20.67
CA LYS A 168 1.74 6.21 22.04
C LYS A 168 0.70 6.05 23.14
N GLU A 169 -0.54 6.37 22.88
CA GLU A 169 -1.62 6.43 23.87
C GLU A 169 -2.75 5.43 23.58
N SER A 170 -2.78 4.85 22.40
CA SER A 170 -3.85 3.95 22.02
C SER A 170 -3.38 2.51 22.05
N ASN A 171 -4.12 1.70 22.82
CA ASN A 171 -4.15 0.25 22.63
C ASN A 171 -4.71 -0.14 21.25
N GLU A 172 -4.88 0.83 20.31
CA GLU A 172 -5.58 0.63 19.06
C GLU A 172 -4.91 -0.44 18.19
N VAL A 173 -3.57 -0.41 18.08
CA VAL A 173 -2.85 -1.46 17.33
C VAL A 173 -3.03 -2.83 17.99
N LEU A 174 -3.00 -2.90 19.32
CA LEU A 174 -3.23 -4.15 20.04
C LEU A 174 -4.67 -4.63 19.89
N LEU A 175 -5.65 -3.72 19.97
CA LEU A 175 -7.06 -4.05 19.75
C LEU A 175 -7.28 -4.53 18.30
N LEU A 176 -6.70 -3.86 17.33
CA LEU A 176 -6.76 -4.26 15.93
C LEU A 176 -6.14 -5.65 15.71
N LEU A 177 -4.96 -5.92 16.27
CA LEU A 177 -4.32 -7.23 16.19
C LEU A 177 -5.14 -8.34 16.87
N ASN A 178 -5.74 -8.05 18.01
CA ASN A 178 -6.63 -8.99 18.69
C ASN A 178 -7.85 -9.31 17.83
N GLN A 179 -8.49 -8.31 17.23
CA GLN A 179 -9.61 -8.51 16.31
C GLN A 179 -9.21 -9.31 15.07
N ILE A 180 -8.05 -9.00 14.45
CA ILE A 180 -7.49 -9.75 13.33
C ILE A 180 -7.29 -11.22 13.72
N LYS A 181 -6.75 -11.48 14.92
CA LYS A 181 -6.52 -12.83 15.43
C LYS A 181 -7.84 -13.57 15.70
N GLU A 182 -8.81 -12.92 16.31
CA GLU A 182 -10.14 -13.50 16.56
C GLU A 182 -10.86 -13.88 15.25
N LEU A 183 -10.71 -13.05 14.22
CA LEU A 183 -11.26 -13.28 12.89
C LEU A 183 -10.40 -14.24 12.02
N GLN A 184 -9.27 -14.71 12.53
CA GLN A 184 -8.31 -15.55 11.80
C GLN A 184 -7.87 -14.95 10.46
N LEU A 185 -7.80 -13.62 10.38
CA LEU A 185 -7.38 -12.90 9.19
C LEU A 185 -5.85 -12.97 9.04
N GLU A 186 -5.40 -13.33 7.86
CA GLU A 186 -3.99 -13.24 7.49
C GLU A 186 -3.76 -12.01 6.60
N PHE A 187 -2.69 -11.27 6.85
CA PHE A 187 -2.29 -10.15 6.01
C PHE A 187 -0.85 -10.32 5.54
N ASP A 188 -0.58 -9.85 4.32
CA ASP A 188 0.68 -10.04 3.61
C ASP A 188 1.65 -8.89 3.86
N ALA A 189 1.11 -7.70 4.22
CA ALA A 189 1.90 -6.51 4.48
C ALA A 189 1.21 -5.56 5.47
N VAL A 190 2.00 -4.68 6.10
CA VAL A 190 1.55 -3.55 6.92
C VAL A 190 2.26 -2.29 6.47
N CYS A 191 1.51 -1.25 6.10
CA CYS A 191 2.05 0.07 5.82
C CYS A 191 2.07 0.91 7.11
N THR A 192 3.23 1.43 7.50
CA THR A 192 3.44 2.13 8.77
C THR A 192 4.57 3.15 8.69
N LYS A 193 4.56 4.14 9.61
CA LYS A 193 5.70 5.01 9.91
C LYS A 193 6.62 4.47 11.01
N PHE A 194 6.17 3.42 11.73
CA PHE A 194 6.83 2.91 12.93
C PHE A 194 7.10 1.40 12.85
N SER A 195 7.89 0.99 11.87
CA SER A 195 8.27 -0.42 11.66
C SER A 195 8.72 -1.14 12.93
N PRO A 196 9.54 -0.54 13.84
CA PRO A 196 9.99 -1.24 15.05
C PRO A 196 8.86 -1.61 16.03
N ILE A 197 7.72 -0.92 15.99
CA ILE A 197 6.56 -1.28 16.81
C ILE A 197 5.92 -2.55 16.24
N TRP A 198 5.69 -2.57 14.94
CA TRP A 198 5.09 -3.71 14.26
C TRP A 198 5.99 -4.95 14.27
N GLU A 199 7.30 -4.79 14.14
CA GLU A 199 8.26 -5.91 14.28
C GLU A 199 8.11 -6.65 15.62
N LYS A 200 7.93 -5.91 16.71
CA LYS A 200 7.71 -6.48 18.04
C LYS A 200 6.35 -7.17 18.23
N LEU A 201 5.34 -6.71 17.49
CA LEU A 201 3.97 -7.20 17.62
C LEU A 201 3.66 -8.39 16.69
N LEU A 202 4.46 -8.58 15.63
CA LEU A 202 4.31 -9.67 14.67
C LEU A 202 5.16 -10.90 15.00
N VAL A 203 5.94 -10.85 16.07
CA VAL A 203 6.67 -11.99 16.64
C VAL A 203 5.77 -12.74 17.62
#